data_46318ceb7de00948443d62053511e636
#
_entry.id   46318ceb7de00948443d62053511e636
#
_cell.length_a   1.000
_cell.length_b   1.000
_cell.length_c   1.000
_cell.angle_alpha   90.00
_cell.angle_beta   90.00
_cell.angle_gamma   90.00
#
_symmetry.space_group_name_H-M   'P 1'
#
loop_
_entity.id
_entity.type
_entity.pdbx_description
1 polymer ?
#
loop_
_entity_poly.entity_id
_entity_poly.type
_entity_poly.pdbx_seq_one_letter_code
_entity_poly.pdbx_strand_id
1 'polypeptide(L)'
;MTPDDRRLRTVDLARSAGLSTQQIRNYEDAGVLPPAGRTESGYRVFGERHRHALSTYRTLRKGYEPSTATRVMRTVHDGDVPGALALVDAAHAALHEERVSLRAASEALEALAREEPAPSADRSGGDGDGDGDDGGLRIGEVAALIGVRTSALRVWEAAGLLAPGRERGTGYRVYGPADVRDARLVRTLRRGHHLFDQIRPVLDGLRREGGSAALEAAVEARGRALTARTRAMLAGAGALHTYLEGTATP
;
A
#
# COMPACT_ATOMS: atom_id res chain seq x y z
N MET A 1 40.18 -23.01 -17.80
CA MET A 1 39.64 -23.41 -16.48
C MET A 1 39.63 -22.16 -15.65
N THR A 2 38.50 -21.42 -15.68
CA THR A 2 38.34 -20.15 -14.95
C THR A 2 38.18 -20.44 -13.46
N PRO A 3 38.66 -19.51 -12.53
CA PRO A 3 38.66 -19.75 -11.08
C PRO A 3 37.27 -19.93 -10.47
N ASP A 4 36.22 -19.91 -11.25
CA ASP A 4 34.80 -19.80 -10.83
C ASP A 4 34.07 -21.14 -10.66
N ASP A 5 34.73 -22.28 -10.79
CA ASP A 5 34.09 -23.60 -10.75
C ASP A 5 34.21 -24.29 -9.37
N ARG A 6 34.06 -23.52 -8.30
CA ARG A 6 34.02 -24.12 -6.94
C ARG A 6 32.70 -24.85 -6.74
N ARG A 7 32.71 -26.15 -6.97
CA ARG A 7 31.58 -27.04 -6.71
C ARG A 7 31.21 -27.01 -5.21
N LEU A 8 30.01 -26.56 -4.91
CA LEU A 8 29.47 -26.48 -3.55
C LEU A 8 28.44 -27.60 -3.34
N ARG A 9 28.53 -28.28 -2.20
CA ARG A 9 27.45 -29.18 -1.77
C ARG A 9 26.31 -28.36 -1.14
N THR A 10 25.13 -28.94 -1.02
CA THR A 10 23.97 -28.30 -0.39
C THR A 10 24.31 -27.73 1.01
N VAL A 11 25.11 -28.45 1.79
CA VAL A 11 25.52 -28.02 3.12
C VAL A 11 26.44 -26.79 3.09
N ASP A 12 27.30 -26.68 2.07
CA ASP A 12 28.23 -25.56 1.94
C ASP A 12 27.47 -24.27 1.58
N LEU A 13 26.53 -24.35 0.64
CA LEU A 13 25.65 -23.24 0.27
C LEU A 13 24.74 -22.84 1.45
N ALA A 14 24.17 -23.80 2.16
CA ALA A 14 23.32 -23.57 3.33
C ALA A 14 24.09 -22.84 4.44
N ARG A 15 25.30 -23.33 4.77
CA ARG A 15 26.17 -22.72 5.79
C ARG A 15 26.57 -21.29 5.43
N SER A 16 26.94 -21.02 4.16
CA SER A 16 27.33 -19.68 3.71
C SER A 16 26.19 -18.64 3.84
N ALA A 17 24.95 -19.10 3.83
CA ALA A 17 23.77 -18.25 3.92
C ALA A 17 23.07 -18.28 5.31
N GLY A 18 23.55 -19.09 6.25
CA GLY A 18 22.89 -19.30 7.56
C GLY A 18 21.53 -19.96 7.43
N LEU A 19 21.37 -20.90 6.48
CA LEU A 19 20.13 -21.58 6.18
C LEU A 19 20.25 -23.11 6.42
N SER A 20 19.11 -23.80 6.48
CA SER A 20 19.08 -25.26 6.47
C SER A 20 19.27 -25.82 5.06
N THR A 21 19.79 -27.04 4.97
CA THR A 21 19.88 -27.76 3.68
C THR A 21 18.53 -27.99 3.05
N GLN A 22 17.47 -28.18 3.86
CA GLN A 22 16.10 -28.30 3.36
C GLN A 22 15.62 -27.01 2.71
N GLN A 23 15.96 -25.86 3.28
CA GLN A 23 15.57 -24.56 2.71
C GLN A 23 16.25 -24.29 1.37
N ILE A 24 17.51 -24.71 1.19
CA ILE A 24 18.19 -24.63 -0.12
C ILE A 24 17.46 -25.50 -1.16
N ARG A 25 17.04 -26.72 -0.80
CA ARG A 25 16.26 -27.58 -1.71
C ARG A 25 14.93 -26.94 -2.07
N ASN A 26 14.20 -26.41 -1.08
CA ASN A 26 12.94 -25.73 -1.32
C ASN A 26 13.10 -24.52 -2.26
N TYR A 27 14.20 -23.79 -2.16
CA TYR A 27 14.48 -22.65 -3.04
C TYR A 27 14.82 -23.10 -4.48
N GLU A 28 15.51 -24.21 -4.64
CA GLU A 28 15.72 -24.80 -5.97
C GLU A 28 14.39 -25.27 -6.57
N ASP A 29 13.62 -26.04 -5.80
CA ASP A 29 12.32 -26.59 -6.23
C ASP A 29 11.31 -25.48 -6.57
N ALA A 30 11.39 -24.32 -5.90
CA ALA A 30 10.58 -23.13 -6.18
C ALA A 30 11.11 -22.26 -7.35
N GLY A 31 12.25 -22.61 -7.95
CA GLY A 31 12.88 -21.83 -9.02
C GLY A 31 13.58 -20.54 -8.54
N VAL A 32 13.73 -20.35 -7.23
CA VAL A 32 14.50 -19.24 -6.64
C VAL A 32 15.98 -19.37 -6.94
N LEU A 33 16.48 -20.61 -6.98
CA LEU A 33 17.81 -20.94 -7.44
C LEU A 33 17.70 -21.56 -8.86
N PRO A 34 18.69 -21.35 -9.72
CA PRO A 34 18.74 -22.08 -10.98
C PRO A 34 18.86 -23.58 -10.73
N PRO A 35 18.54 -24.44 -11.72
CA PRO A 35 18.67 -25.88 -11.58
C PRO A 35 20.10 -26.29 -11.18
N ALA A 36 20.23 -27.07 -10.13
CA ALA A 36 21.51 -27.60 -9.68
C ALA A 36 21.98 -28.77 -10.56
N GLY A 37 23.27 -28.82 -10.85
CA GLY A 37 23.90 -30.00 -11.42
C GLY A 37 23.78 -31.21 -10.49
N ARG A 38 24.04 -32.40 -11.03
CA ARG A 38 24.08 -33.63 -10.24
C ARG A 38 25.40 -34.36 -10.41
N THR A 39 25.90 -34.94 -9.32
CA THR A 39 27.04 -35.89 -9.40
C THR A 39 26.56 -37.19 -10.01
N GLU A 40 27.49 -38.07 -10.40
CA GLU A 40 27.20 -39.44 -10.82
C GLU A 40 26.38 -40.23 -9.75
N SER A 41 26.60 -39.93 -8.47
CA SER A 41 25.86 -40.48 -7.34
C SER A 41 24.53 -39.78 -7.06
N GLY A 42 24.07 -38.83 -7.94
CA GLY A 42 22.78 -38.14 -7.82
C GLY A 42 22.73 -36.97 -6.86
N TYR A 43 23.82 -36.61 -6.17
CA TYR A 43 23.83 -35.47 -5.24
C TYR A 43 23.82 -34.13 -6.00
N ARG A 44 23.09 -33.15 -5.46
CA ARG A 44 23.03 -31.78 -5.99
C ARG A 44 24.38 -31.09 -5.88
N VAL A 45 24.79 -30.40 -6.95
CA VAL A 45 26.02 -29.59 -7.03
C VAL A 45 25.62 -28.17 -7.35
N PHE A 46 26.04 -27.25 -6.52
CA PHE A 46 25.83 -25.81 -6.67
C PHE A 46 27.15 -25.13 -7.05
N GLY A 47 27.08 -23.95 -7.64
CA GLY A 47 28.23 -23.12 -7.99
C GLY A 47 28.01 -21.66 -7.54
N GLU A 48 28.90 -20.78 -7.99
CA GLU A 48 28.87 -19.37 -7.63
C GLU A 48 27.58 -18.67 -8.11
N ARG A 49 27.05 -19.05 -9.28
CA ARG A 49 25.76 -18.57 -9.79
C ARG A 49 24.62 -18.82 -8.79
N HIS A 50 24.60 -19.94 -8.10
CA HIS A 50 23.59 -20.24 -7.09
C HIS A 50 23.76 -19.38 -5.83
N ARG A 51 25.00 -19.06 -5.47
CA ARG A 51 25.29 -18.16 -4.36
C ARG A 51 24.81 -16.73 -4.68
N HIS A 52 25.07 -16.26 -5.87
CA HIS A 52 24.59 -14.97 -6.36
C HIS A 52 23.06 -14.91 -6.41
N ALA A 53 22.41 -15.94 -6.98
CA ALA A 53 20.95 -16.04 -7.00
C ALA A 53 20.35 -15.97 -5.58
N LEU A 54 20.93 -16.72 -4.63
CA LEU A 54 20.49 -16.73 -3.24
C LEU A 54 20.64 -15.35 -2.57
N SER A 55 21.77 -14.68 -2.80
CA SER A 55 22.04 -13.32 -2.28
C SER A 55 21.05 -12.30 -2.85
N THR A 56 20.82 -12.35 -4.17
CA THR A 56 19.86 -11.51 -4.87
C THR A 56 18.44 -11.70 -4.34
N TYR A 57 17.98 -12.94 -4.24
CA TYR A 57 16.68 -13.26 -3.67
C TYR A 57 16.50 -12.71 -2.26
N ARG A 58 17.49 -12.91 -1.38
CA ARG A 58 17.44 -12.39 -0.01
C ARG A 58 17.37 -10.87 0.05
N THR A 59 18.01 -10.20 -0.90
CA THR A 59 17.97 -8.73 -0.99
C THR A 59 16.61 -8.28 -1.53
N LEU A 60 16.07 -8.94 -2.56
CA LEU A 60 14.72 -8.68 -3.07
C LEU A 60 13.66 -8.81 -1.95
N ARG A 61 13.74 -9.85 -1.13
CA ARG A 61 12.78 -10.09 -0.03
C ARG A 61 12.72 -9.01 1.04
N LYS A 62 13.68 -8.12 1.10
CA LYS A 62 13.65 -6.98 2.05
C LYS A 62 12.67 -5.89 1.64
N GLY A 63 12.38 -5.76 0.34
CA GLY A 63 11.51 -4.70 -0.19
C GLY A 63 10.28 -5.23 -0.93
N TYR A 64 10.39 -6.38 -1.57
CA TYR A 64 9.32 -7.02 -2.32
C TYR A 64 8.62 -8.09 -1.50
N GLU A 65 7.34 -8.31 -1.78
CA GLU A 65 6.58 -9.42 -1.20
C GLU A 65 7.27 -10.75 -1.53
N PRO A 66 7.25 -11.73 -0.61
CA PRO A 66 7.91 -13.03 -0.82
C PRO A 66 7.50 -13.74 -2.12
N SER A 67 6.21 -13.68 -2.46
CA SER A 67 5.66 -14.23 -3.70
C SER A 67 6.21 -13.53 -4.95
N THR A 68 6.30 -12.20 -4.92
CA THR A 68 6.85 -11.39 -6.02
C THR A 68 8.34 -11.68 -6.18
N ALA A 69 9.13 -11.68 -5.11
CA ALA A 69 10.57 -11.99 -5.18
C ALA A 69 10.82 -13.39 -5.74
N THR A 70 10.02 -14.38 -5.34
CA THR A 70 10.11 -15.74 -5.87
C THR A 70 9.78 -15.78 -7.36
N ARG A 71 8.71 -15.11 -7.79
CA ARG A 71 8.32 -15.03 -9.21
C ARG A 71 9.39 -14.37 -10.04
N VAL A 72 9.96 -13.25 -9.59
CA VAL A 72 11.05 -12.55 -10.29
C VAL A 72 12.21 -13.50 -10.54
N MET A 73 12.73 -14.17 -9.51
CA MET A 73 13.86 -15.08 -9.67
C MET A 73 13.54 -16.25 -10.60
N ARG A 74 12.35 -16.86 -10.45
CA ARG A 74 11.92 -17.95 -11.34
C ARG A 74 11.84 -17.51 -12.79
N THR A 75 11.18 -16.38 -13.06
CA THR A 75 11.03 -15.83 -14.41
C THR A 75 12.39 -15.51 -15.06
N VAL A 76 13.36 -15.02 -14.27
CA VAL A 76 14.76 -14.86 -14.72
C VAL A 76 15.39 -16.21 -15.10
N HIS A 77 15.20 -17.24 -14.27
CA HIS A 77 15.78 -18.57 -14.52
C HIS A 77 15.12 -19.30 -15.70
N ASP A 78 13.86 -18.98 -15.97
CA ASP A 78 13.12 -19.45 -17.16
C ASP A 78 13.56 -18.73 -18.46
N GLY A 79 14.46 -17.72 -18.36
CA GLY A 79 14.99 -16.95 -19.50
C GLY A 79 14.13 -15.75 -19.90
N ASP A 80 13.02 -15.48 -19.22
CA ASP A 80 12.12 -14.34 -19.51
C ASP A 80 12.51 -13.10 -18.68
N VAL A 81 13.63 -12.47 -19.05
CA VAL A 81 14.11 -11.24 -18.40
C VAL A 81 13.08 -10.09 -18.52
N PRO A 82 12.44 -9.84 -19.69
CA PRO A 82 11.40 -8.82 -19.80
C PRO A 82 10.24 -9.04 -18.84
N GLY A 83 9.76 -10.27 -18.69
CA GLY A 83 8.70 -10.62 -17.75
C GLY A 83 9.12 -10.42 -16.29
N ALA A 84 10.37 -10.73 -15.94
CA ALA A 84 10.89 -10.47 -14.60
C ALA A 84 10.94 -8.96 -14.29
N LEU A 85 11.37 -8.13 -15.24
CA LEU A 85 11.39 -6.67 -15.08
C LEU A 85 9.97 -6.09 -14.97
N ALA A 86 9.01 -6.60 -15.73
CA ALA A 86 7.60 -6.19 -15.59
C ALA A 86 7.03 -6.47 -14.19
N LEU A 87 7.45 -7.56 -13.52
CA LEU A 87 7.09 -7.83 -12.13
C LEU A 87 7.68 -6.80 -11.15
N VAL A 88 8.89 -6.34 -11.41
CA VAL A 88 9.54 -5.27 -10.64
C VAL A 88 8.79 -3.97 -10.82
N ASP A 89 8.49 -3.59 -12.07
CA ASP A 89 7.74 -2.36 -12.39
C ASP A 89 6.35 -2.36 -11.74
N ALA A 90 5.63 -3.46 -11.80
CA ALA A 90 4.33 -3.60 -11.16
C ALA A 90 4.40 -3.41 -9.64
N ALA A 91 5.45 -3.93 -8.98
CA ALA A 91 5.66 -3.75 -7.54
C ALA A 91 5.97 -2.28 -7.18
N HIS A 92 6.75 -1.58 -8.02
CA HIS A 92 7.02 -0.16 -7.85
C HIS A 92 5.78 0.71 -8.09
N ALA A 93 4.96 0.38 -9.07
CA ALA A 93 3.69 1.04 -9.33
C ALA A 93 2.74 0.91 -8.12
N ALA A 94 2.59 -0.29 -7.56
CA ALA A 94 1.78 -0.50 -6.36
C ALA A 94 2.28 0.33 -5.16
N LEU A 95 3.61 0.42 -4.97
CA LEU A 95 4.19 1.28 -3.92
C LEU A 95 3.94 2.77 -4.18
N HIS A 96 3.91 3.19 -5.45
CA HIS A 96 3.58 4.56 -5.83
C HIS A 96 2.13 4.90 -5.47
N GLU A 97 1.19 4.02 -5.75
CA GLU A 97 -0.23 4.19 -5.39
C GLU A 97 -0.42 4.29 -3.87
N GLU A 98 0.30 3.47 -3.08
CA GLU A 98 0.30 3.60 -1.62
C GLU A 98 0.77 5.00 -1.17
N ARG A 99 1.76 5.60 -1.84
CA ARG A 99 2.23 6.94 -1.55
C ARG A 99 1.23 8.03 -1.92
N VAL A 100 0.54 7.87 -3.04
CA VAL A 100 -0.52 8.80 -3.46
C VAL A 100 -1.64 8.80 -2.41
N SER A 101 -2.06 7.62 -1.96
CA SER A 101 -3.07 7.48 -0.91
C SER A 101 -2.63 8.11 0.42
N LEU A 102 -1.36 7.91 0.80
CA LEU A 102 -0.82 8.52 2.02
C LEU A 102 -0.76 10.04 1.94
N ARG A 103 -0.39 10.59 0.77
CA ARG A 103 -0.39 12.04 0.54
C ARG A 103 -1.79 12.61 0.68
N ALA A 104 -2.80 11.96 0.11
CA ALA A 104 -4.18 12.34 0.26
C ALA A 104 -4.61 12.40 1.74
N ALA A 105 -4.18 11.41 2.55
CA ALA A 105 -4.43 11.42 3.98
C ALA A 105 -3.77 12.61 4.70
N SER A 106 -2.52 12.93 4.36
CA SER A 106 -1.81 14.09 4.94
C SER A 106 -2.52 15.41 4.59
N GLU A 107 -2.88 15.61 3.32
CA GLU A 107 -3.60 16.81 2.86
C GLU A 107 -4.95 16.96 3.54
N ALA A 108 -5.63 15.86 3.79
CA ALA A 108 -6.90 15.82 4.53
C ALA A 108 -6.74 16.30 5.97
N LEU A 109 -5.73 15.78 6.67
CA LEU A 109 -5.43 16.17 8.05
C LEU A 109 -5.06 17.63 8.15
N GLU A 110 -4.22 18.12 7.25
CA GLU A 110 -3.86 19.55 7.19
C GLU A 110 -5.08 20.45 6.92
N ALA A 111 -6.03 19.99 6.09
CA ALA A 111 -7.26 20.72 5.83
C ALA A 111 -8.17 20.80 7.06
N LEU A 112 -8.30 19.68 7.78
CA LEU A 112 -9.06 19.65 9.04
C LEU A 112 -8.43 20.52 10.13
N ALA A 113 -7.10 20.55 10.21
CA ALA A 113 -6.40 21.40 11.19
C ALA A 113 -6.53 22.90 10.88
N ARG A 114 -6.72 23.28 9.61
CA ARG A 114 -6.93 24.68 9.22
C ARG A 114 -8.38 25.15 9.36
N GLU A 115 -9.34 24.24 9.41
CA GLU A 115 -10.73 24.59 9.72
C GLU A 115 -10.83 24.83 11.23
N GLU A 116 -10.81 26.12 11.66
CA GLU A 116 -11.20 26.49 13.01
C GLU A 116 -12.56 25.87 13.33
N PRO A 117 -12.80 25.42 14.60
CA PRO A 117 -14.12 24.95 15.00
C PRO A 117 -15.13 26.05 14.64
N ALA A 118 -16.07 25.73 13.76
CA ALA A 118 -17.18 26.62 13.47
C ALA A 118 -17.76 27.04 14.82
N PRO A 119 -17.96 28.36 15.07
CA PRO A 119 -18.51 28.79 16.32
C PRO A 119 -19.78 27.99 16.57
N SER A 120 -19.84 27.32 17.72
CA SER A 120 -21.04 26.65 18.16
C SER A 120 -22.13 27.67 18.01
N ALA A 121 -23.05 27.49 17.08
CA ALA A 121 -24.19 28.37 16.93
C ALA A 121 -24.88 28.34 18.28
N ASP A 122 -24.66 29.42 19.04
CA ASP A 122 -25.28 29.69 20.31
C ASP A 122 -26.79 29.79 20.03
N ARG A 123 -27.46 28.65 20.20
CA ARG A 123 -28.91 28.58 20.08
C ARG A 123 -29.52 29.07 21.41
N SER A 124 -29.25 30.31 21.71
CA SER A 124 -30.00 31.03 22.73
C SER A 124 -31.21 31.69 22.06
N GLY A 125 -32.37 31.15 22.31
CA GLY A 125 -33.62 31.87 22.13
C GLY A 125 -34.55 31.35 21.07
N GLY A 126 -35.40 30.42 21.44
CA GLY A 126 -36.55 29.99 20.69
C GLY A 126 -37.31 28.93 21.48
N ASP A 127 -38.17 29.36 22.42
CA ASP A 127 -39.20 28.51 23.00
C ASP A 127 -40.07 27.96 21.85
N GLY A 128 -39.99 26.68 21.62
CA GLY A 128 -40.77 25.94 20.63
C GLY A 128 -40.85 24.50 21.07
N ASP A 129 -41.89 24.15 21.76
CA ASP A 129 -42.36 22.77 21.99
C ASP A 129 -42.40 22.00 20.68
N GLY A 130 -41.60 20.94 20.55
CA GLY A 130 -41.55 20.13 19.29
C GLY A 130 -40.62 18.94 19.43
N ASP A 131 -41.18 17.83 19.84
CA ASP A 131 -40.85 16.44 19.56
C ASP A 131 -39.52 16.18 18.79
N GLY A 132 -38.54 15.59 19.49
CA GLY A 132 -37.42 14.76 19.05
C GLY A 132 -36.81 15.01 17.68
N ASP A 133 -36.39 16.22 17.31
CA ASP A 133 -35.59 16.50 16.13
C ASP A 133 -34.09 16.23 16.47
N ASP A 134 -33.63 15.08 16.01
CA ASP A 134 -32.23 14.67 16.05
C ASP A 134 -31.45 15.59 15.08
N GLY A 135 -31.00 16.73 15.60
CA GLY A 135 -30.45 17.96 14.97
C GLY A 135 -29.50 17.82 13.75
N GLY A 136 -29.81 16.97 12.79
CA GLY A 136 -29.05 16.75 11.58
C GLY A 136 -29.50 17.67 10.43
N LEU A 137 -28.54 18.05 9.56
CA LEU A 137 -28.78 18.93 8.43
C LEU A 137 -29.39 18.18 7.24
N ARG A 138 -30.23 18.86 6.47
CA ARG A 138 -30.75 18.38 5.18
C ARG A 138 -29.70 18.52 4.08
N ILE A 139 -29.80 17.74 3.00
CA ILE A 139 -28.84 17.74 1.88
C ILE A 139 -28.62 19.13 1.28
N GLY A 140 -29.66 19.97 1.21
CA GLY A 140 -29.56 21.35 0.73
C GLY A 140 -28.70 22.24 1.63
N GLU A 141 -28.89 22.09 2.94
CA GLU A 141 -28.17 22.87 3.95
C GLU A 141 -26.68 22.48 3.99
N VAL A 142 -26.39 21.15 3.92
CA VAL A 142 -25.00 20.65 3.83
C VAL A 142 -24.35 21.13 2.53
N ALA A 143 -25.06 21.06 1.41
CA ALA A 143 -24.55 21.52 0.11
C ALA A 143 -24.19 23.01 0.14
N ALA A 144 -25.05 23.86 0.74
CA ALA A 144 -24.79 25.29 0.94
C ALA A 144 -23.62 25.54 1.89
N LEU A 145 -23.61 24.83 3.04
CA LEU A 145 -22.57 24.95 4.08
C LEU A 145 -21.16 24.64 3.56
N ILE A 146 -21.04 23.61 2.72
CA ILE A 146 -19.73 23.18 2.19
C ILE A 146 -19.47 23.71 0.77
N GLY A 147 -20.39 24.49 0.18
CA GLY A 147 -20.20 25.12 -1.13
C GLY A 147 -20.10 24.11 -2.30
N VAL A 148 -20.99 23.11 -2.32
CA VAL A 148 -21.13 22.12 -3.40
C VAL A 148 -22.57 22.02 -3.89
N ARG A 149 -22.79 21.36 -5.02
CA ARG A 149 -24.15 21.03 -5.48
C ARG A 149 -24.68 19.79 -4.75
N THR A 150 -25.99 19.72 -4.51
CA THR A 150 -26.64 18.53 -3.92
C THR A 150 -26.40 17.26 -4.76
N SER A 151 -26.24 17.40 -6.07
CA SER A 151 -25.86 16.30 -6.95
C SER A 151 -24.49 15.69 -6.61
N ALA A 152 -23.52 16.52 -6.19
CA ALA A 152 -22.22 16.01 -5.76
C ALA A 152 -22.34 15.13 -4.51
N LEU A 153 -23.11 15.56 -3.51
CA LEU A 153 -23.36 14.76 -2.30
C LEU A 153 -24.02 13.42 -2.61
N ARG A 154 -24.97 13.38 -3.56
CA ARG A 154 -25.59 12.12 -4.02
C ARG A 154 -24.56 11.19 -4.70
N VAL A 155 -23.65 11.73 -5.51
CA VAL A 155 -22.58 10.96 -6.13
C VAL A 155 -21.62 10.40 -5.08
N TRP A 156 -21.27 11.18 -4.05
CA TRP A 156 -20.41 10.74 -2.97
C TRP A 156 -21.08 9.65 -2.11
N GLU A 157 -22.38 9.77 -1.86
CA GLU A 157 -23.18 8.73 -1.20
C GLU A 157 -23.21 7.44 -2.06
N ALA A 158 -23.52 7.55 -3.36
CA ALA A 158 -23.52 6.41 -4.28
C ALA A 158 -22.15 5.73 -4.37
N ALA A 159 -21.06 6.51 -4.25
CA ALA A 159 -19.70 6.00 -4.19
C ALA A 159 -19.34 5.42 -2.80
N GLY A 160 -20.24 5.46 -1.80
CA GLY A 160 -19.99 4.97 -0.44
C GLY A 160 -18.99 5.81 0.38
N LEU A 161 -18.75 7.06 -0.01
CA LEU A 161 -17.92 7.99 0.75
C LEU A 161 -18.70 8.64 1.89
N LEU A 162 -20.01 8.83 1.73
CA LEU A 162 -20.94 9.35 2.74
C LEU A 162 -22.03 8.31 3.02
N ALA A 163 -22.49 8.26 4.27
CA ALA A 163 -23.57 7.35 4.69
C ALA A 163 -24.56 8.10 5.62
N PRO A 164 -25.27 9.14 5.11
CA PRO A 164 -26.20 9.91 5.94
C PRO A 164 -27.34 9.04 6.44
N GLY A 165 -27.78 9.32 7.64
CA GLY A 165 -28.98 8.71 8.21
C GLY A 165 -30.23 9.05 7.40
N ARG A 166 -31.33 8.37 7.73
CA ARG A 166 -32.66 8.69 7.19
C ARG A 166 -33.62 8.97 8.32
N GLU A 167 -34.35 10.04 8.18
CA GLU A 167 -35.41 10.41 9.12
C GLU A 167 -36.52 9.37 9.15
N ARG A 168 -36.92 8.98 10.35
CA ARG A 168 -38.05 8.06 10.56
C ARG A 168 -39.36 8.70 10.09
N GLY A 169 -40.08 8.05 9.23
CA GLY A 169 -41.39 8.49 8.71
C GLY A 169 -41.30 9.19 7.35
N THR A 170 -40.39 10.11 7.11
CA THR A 170 -40.26 10.84 5.85
C THR A 170 -39.27 10.22 4.88
N GLY A 171 -38.27 9.45 5.38
CA GLY A 171 -37.20 8.85 4.59
C GLY A 171 -36.17 9.86 4.05
N TYR A 172 -36.29 11.14 4.42
CA TYR A 172 -35.31 12.16 3.98
C TYR A 172 -33.93 11.91 4.57
N ARG A 173 -32.88 12.29 3.82
CA ARG A 173 -31.48 12.22 4.27
C ARG A 173 -31.22 13.23 5.36
N VAL A 174 -30.58 12.78 6.44
CA VAL A 174 -30.18 13.60 7.57
C VAL A 174 -28.68 13.40 7.78
N TYR A 175 -27.94 14.49 7.74
CA TYR A 175 -26.49 14.53 7.90
C TYR A 175 -26.16 14.97 9.32
N GLY A 176 -25.58 14.06 10.11
CA GLY A 176 -25.04 14.40 11.43
C GLY A 176 -23.71 15.16 11.35
N PRO A 177 -23.17 15.60 12.49
CA PRO A 177 -21.89 16.32 12.52
C PRO A 177 -20.74 15.55 11.88
N ALA A 178 -20.71 14.22 12.04
CA ALA A 178 -19.72 13.35 11.43
C ALA A 178 -19.85 13.33 9.89
N ASP A 179 -21.08 13.24 9.36
CA ASP A 179 -21.32 13.26 7.92
C ASP A 179 -20.91 14.58 7.28
N VAL A 180 -21.15 15.70 7.98
CA VAL A 180 -20.75 17.05 7.54
C VAL A 180 -19.22 17.16 7.49
N ARG A 181 -18.53 16.65 8.51
CA ARG A 181 -17.06 16.60 8.54
C ARG A 181 -16.53 15.78 7.38
N ASP A 182 -17.08 14.58 7.19
CA ASP A 182 -16.67 13.69 6.08
C ASP A 182 -16.94 14.34 4.73
N ALA A 183 -18.07 15.02 4.55
CA ALA A 183 -18.40 15.75 3.32
C ALA A 183 -17.42 16.90 3.02
N ARG A 184 -16.98 17.65 4.04
CA ARG A 184 -15.95 18.68 3.90
C ARG A 184 -14.62 18.08 3.43
N LEU A 185 -14.23 16.96 4.06
CA LEU A 185 -13.01 16.24 3.72
C LEU A 185 -13.04 15.73 2.27
N VAL A 186 -14.15 15.09 1.86
CA VAL A 186 -14.33 14.64 0.47
C VAL A 186 -14.20 15.82 -0.50
N ARG A 187 -14.84 16.97 -0.19
CA ARG A 187 -14.72 18.18 -1.00
C ARG A 187 -13.26 18.61 -1.15
N THR A 188 -12.52 18.71 -0.03
CA THR A 188 -11.13 19.16 -0.04
C THR A 188 -10.26 18.24 -0.90
N LEU A 189 -10.35 16.94 -0.71
CA LEU A 189 -9.60 15.96 -1.48
C LEU A 189 -10.00 15.96 -2.96
N ARG A 190 -11.29 16.14 -3.29
CA ARG A 190 -11.75 16.28 -4.68
C ARG A 190 -11.22 17.55 -5.37
N ARG A 191 -11.03 18.63 -4.63
CA ARG A 191 -10.37 19.85 -5.15
C ARG A 191 -8.88 19.62 -5.42
N GLY A 192 -8.23 18.74 -4.65
CA GLY A 192 -6.88 18.25 -4.90
C GLY A 192 -6.81 17.16 -5.98
N HIS A 193 -7.89 16.94 -6.77
CA HIS A 193 -7.98 15.94 -7.85
C HIS A 193 -7.85 14.47 -7.42
N HIS A 194 -7.97 14.16 -6.12
CA HIS A 194 -7.95 12.77 -5.67
C HIS A 194 -9.17 11.99 -6.15
N LEU A 195 -8.95 10.74 -6.57
CA LEU A 195 -10.01 9.82 -6.99
C LEU A 195 -10.76 9.24 -5.77
N PHE A 196 -11.98 8.74 -5.97
CA PHE A 196 -12.79 8.17 -4.89
C PHE A 196 -12.12 7.01 -4.19
N ASP A 197 -11.41 6.15 -4.93
CA ASP A 197 -10.67 5.02 -4.37
C ASP A 197 -9.49 5.43 -3.48
N GLN A 198 -8.94 6.63 -3.70
CA GLN A 198 -7.90 7.23 -2.86
C GLN A 198 -8.49 7.91 -1.62
N ILE A 199 -9.70 8.46 -1.71
CA ILE A 199 -10.40 9.14 -0.62
C ILE A 199 -10.96 8.15 0.40
N ARG A 200 -11.50 7.03 -0.04
CA ARG A 200 -12.15 6.01 0.81
C ARG A 200 -11.25 5.54 1.97
N PRO A 201 -9.99 5.10 1.73
CA PRO A 201 -9.11 4.66 2.82
C PRO A 201 -8.84 5.73 3.88
N VAL A 202 -8.82 7.02 3.47
CA VAL A 202 -8.62 8.16 4.36
C VAL A 202 -9.82 8.33 5.29
N LEU A 203 -11.05 8.32 4.75
CA LEU A 203 -12.28 8.38 5.54
C LEU A 203 -12.39 7.20 6.52
N ASP A 204 -12.09 6.00 6.05
CA ASP A 204 -12.13 4.78 6.87
C ASP A 204 -11.08 4.82 7.99
N GLY A 205 -9.91 5.40 7.72
CA GLY A 205 -8.88 5.66 8.72
C GLY A 205 -9.37 6.62 9.81
N LEU A 206 -9.92 7.76 9.43
CA LEU A 206 -10.46 8.77 10.33
C LEU A 206 -11.59 8.22 11.23
N ARG A 207 -12.50 7.43 10.66
CA ARG A 207 -13.60 6.80 11.39
C ARG A 207 -13.12 5.77 12.41
N ARG A 208 -12.04 5.05 12.13
CA ARG A 208 -11.45 4.03 13.02
C ARG A 208 -10.61 4.62 14.15
N GLU A 209 -9.80 5.62 13.84
CA GLU A 209 -8.78 6.15 14.76
C GLU A 209 -9.35 7.15 15.79
N GLY A 210 -10.57 7.64 15.60
CA GLY A 210 -11.31 8.44 16.58
C GLY A 210 -10.75 9.85 16.87
N GLY A 211 -9.65 10.28 16.20
CA GLY A 211 -9.06 11.61 16.39
C GLY A 211 -7.95 11.93 15.40
N SER A 212 -7.68 13.23 15.18
CA SER A 212 -6.67 13.72 14.22
C SER A 212 -5.24 13.34 14.63
N ALA A 213 -4.90 13.43 15.92
CA ALA A 213 -3.54 13.17 16.41
C ALA A 213 -3.10 11.70 16.22
N ALA A 214 -4.00 10.74 16.46
CA ALA A 214 -3.70 9.32 16.23
C ALA A 214 -3.51 9.03 14.73
N LEU A 215 -4.35 9.65 13.87
CA LEU A 215 -4.22 9.52 12.44
C LEU A 215 -2.95 10.20 11.91
N GLU A 216 -2.55 11.35 12.41
CA GLU A 216 -1.28 12.02 12.09
C GLU A 216 -0.09 11.10 12.40
N ALA A 217 -0.05 10.52 13.60
CA ALA A 217 1.00 9.59 13.99
C ALA A 217 1.04 8.34 13.07
N ALA A 218 -0.13 7.81 12.69
CA ALA A 218 -0.25 6.68 11.78
C ALA A 218 0.25 7.02 10.37
N VAL A 219 -0.10 8.20 9.83
CA VAL A 219 0.35 8.72 8.53
C VAL A 219 1.86 8.88 8.52
N GLU A 220 2.45 9.49 9.56
CA GLU A 220 3.90 9.63 9.67
C GLU A 220 4.61 8.28 9.75
N ALA A 221 4.11 7.36 10.58
CA ALA A 221 4.68 6.02 10.70
C ALA A 221 4.64 5.27 9.36
N ARG A 222 3.51 5.37 8.63
CA ARG A 222 3.37 4.78 7.28
C ARG A 222 4.34 5.42 6.29
N GLY A 223 4.53 6.75 6.34
CA GLY A 223 5.49 7.47 5.48
C GLY A 223 6.93 6.98 5.68
N ARG A 224 7.34 6.79 6.95
CA ARG A 224 8.65 6.21 7.27
C ARG A 224 8.79 4.78 6.75
N ALA A 225 7.76 3.96 6.92
CA ALA A 225 7.75 2.57 6.44
C ALA A 225 7.84 2.49 4.90
N LEU A 226 7.08 3.32 4.17
CA LEU A 226 7.15 3.40 2.70
C LEU A 226 8.54 3.84 2.22
N THR A 227 9.18 4.79 2.92
CA THR A 227 10.53 5.22 2.59
C THR A 227 11.54 4.11 2.79
N ALA A 228 11.47 3.38 3.90
CA ALA A 228 12.32 2.23 4.18
C ALA A 228 12.12 1.12 3.14
N ARG A 229 10.86 0.81 2.78
CA ARG A 229 10.51 -0.17 1.74
C ARG A 229 11.09 0.22 0.38
N THR A 230 11.01 1.50 0.00
CA THR A 230 11.61 1.97 -1.27
C THR A 230 13.10 1.73 -1.32
N ARG A 231 13.83 2.08 -0.24
CA ARG A 231 15.27 1.84 -0.18
C ARG A 231 15.61 0.36 -0.31
N ALA A 232 14.83 -0.51 0.33
CA ALA A 232 14.99 -1.95 0.22
C ALA A 232 14.69 -2.47 -1.20
N MET A 233 13.65 -1.93 -1.87
CA MET A 233 13.33 -2.26 -3.25
C MET A 233 14.42 -1.82 -4.23
N LEU A 234 14.99 -0.62 -4.06
CA LEU A 234 16.13 -0.15 -4.86
C LEU A 234 17.35 -1.04 -4.69
N ALA A 235 17.66 -1.44 -3.46
CA ALA A 235 18.74 -2.39 -3.21
C ALA A 235 18.48 -3.75 -3.86
N GLY A 236 17.23 -4.22 -3.82
CA GLY A 236 16.81 -5.46 -4.48
C GLY A 236 16.92 -5.39 -6.00
N ALA A 237 16.47 -4.29 -6.61
CA ALA A 237 16.60 -4.06 -8.05
C ALA A 237 18.06 -3.97 -8.49
N GLY A 238 18.91 -3.29 -7.72
CA GLY A 238 20.35 -3.24 -7.97
C GLY A 238 21.02 -4.63 -7.90
N ALA A 239 20.67 -5.44 -6.88
CA ALA A 239 21.15 -6.80 -6.77
C ALA A 239 20.69 -7.68 -7.95
N LEU A 240 19.44 -7.51 -8.40
CA LEU A 240 18.92 -8.20 -9.58
C LEU A 240 19.66 -7.79 -10.85
N HIS A 241 19.91 -6.49 -11.05
CA HIS A 241 20.70 -5.98 -12.17
C HIS A 241 22.09 -6.64 -12.21
N THR A 242 22.82 -6.62 -11.09
CA THR A 242 24.16 -7.25 -10.99
C THR A 242 24.09 -8.75 -11.29
N TYR A 243 23.03 -9.43 -10.86
CA TYR A 243 22.82 -10.85 -11.16
C TYR A 243 22.62 -11.11 -12.65
N LEU A 244 21.80 -10.28 -13.31
CA LEU A 244 21.53 -10.37 -14.75
C LEU A 244 22.80 -10.13 -15.58
N GLU A 245 23.59 -9.11 -15.24
CA GLU A 245 24.89 -8.84 -15.90
C GLU A 245 25.86 -10.03 -15.76
N GLY A 246 25.94 -10.63 -14.57
CA GLY A 246 26.79 -11.80 -14.33
C GLY A 246 26.30 -13.09 -15.02
N THR A 247 25.05 -13.12 -15.48
CA THR A 247 24.50 -14.25 -16.24
C THR A 247 24.54 -14.04 -17.76
N ALA A 248 24.75 -12.81 -18.22
CA ALA A 248 24.82 -12.45 -19.63
C ALA A 248 26.21 -12.65 -20.26
N THR A 249 27.22 -12.92 -19.45
CA THR A 249 28.58 -13.23 -19.99
C THR A 249 28.63 -14.69 -20.45
N PRO A 250 28.90 -14.96 -21.73
CA PRO A 250 28.91 -16.29 -22.33
C PRO A 250 30.01 -17.21 -21.77
#